data_7eae6a56e7ae5f8db721b896be8a91a8
#
_entry.id   7eae6a56e7ae5f8db721b896be8a91a8
#
_cell.length_a   1.000
_cell.length_b   1.000
_cell.length_c   1.000
_cell.angle_alpha   90.00
_cell.angle_beta   90.00
_cell.angle_gamma   90.00
#
_symmetry.space_group_name_H-M   'P 1'
#
loop_
_entity.id
_entity.type
_entity.pdbx_description
1 polymer ?
#
loop_
_entity_poly.entity_id
_entity_poly.type
_entity_poly.pdbx_seq_one_letter_code
_entity_poly.pdbx_strand_id
1 'polypeptide(L)'
;MKNMLNFKNFTADELMDILNLALDMKKNPEKYAHALEGKKLYTLFEKTSTRTFLSFTTGITELGGTYYNQLWKDSNFTLGEPVSEIKYVCRNVDIIMARLVKNETVELFGDNVTVPFINGCDSSYHPCQTLADALTIIE
;
A
#
# COMPACT_ATOMS: atom_id res chain seq x y z
N MET A 1 -11.48 9.44 -2.90
CA MET A 1 -10.25 8.66 -2.62
C MET A 1 -10.36 7.34 -3.35
N LYS A 2 -9.32 6.89 -4.03
CA LYS A 2 -9.31 5.62 -4.79
C LYS A 2 -8.33 4.66 -4.12
N ASN A 3 -8.80 3.47 -3.74
CA ASN A 3 -7.96 2.41 -3.18
C ASN A 3 -7.35 1.55 -4.29
N MET A 4 -6.12 1.07 -4.10
CA MET A 4 -5.46 0.16 -5.02
C MET A 4 -5.61 -1.28 -4.54
N LEU A 5 -6.81 -1.85 -4.70
CA LEU A 5 -7.07 -3.26 -4.37
C LEU A 5 -6.67 -4.18 -5.54
N ASN A 6 -6.97 -3.73 -6.75
CA ASN A 6 -6.69 -4.31 -8.05
C ASN A 6 -6.84 -3.20 -9.10
N PHE A 7 -6.83 -3.55 -10.40
CA PHE A 7 -6.94 -2.56 -11.48
C PHE A 7 -8.35 -2.34 -12.03
N LYS A 8 -9.38 -3.02 -11.51
CA LYS A 8 -10.76 -2.95 -12.06
C LYS A 8 -11.34 -1.53 -12.07
N ASN A 9 -10.91 -0.69 -11.12
CA ASN A 9 -11.40 0.68 -10.95
C ASN A 9 -10.43 1.73 -11.50
N PHE A 10 -9.41 1.32 -12.26
CA PHE A 10 -8.43 2.23 -12.87
C PHE A 10 -8.60 2.24 -14.40
N THR A 11 -8.53 3.43 -14.98
CA THR A 11 -8.38 3.58 -16.43
C THR A 11 -6.95 3.33 -16.86
N ALA A 12 -6.73 3.08 -18.15
CA ALA A 12 -5.39 2.94 -18.71
C ALA A 12 -4.55 4.20 -18.48
N ASP A 13 -5.15 5.40 -18.65
CA ASP A 13 -4.47 6.67 -18.45
C ASP A 13 -4.03 6.85 -16.99
N GLU A 14 -4.88 6.51 -16.01
CA GLU A 14 -4.51 6.57 -14.58
C GLU A 14 -3.34 5.61 -14.24
N LEU A 15 -3.30 4.44 -14.85
CA LEU A 15 -2.18 3.51 -14.66
C LEU A 15 -0.90 4.03 -15.33
N MET A 16 -1.01 4.63 -16.50
CA MET A 16 0.12 5.28 -17.18
C MET A 16 0.65 6.47 -16.39
N ASP A 17 -0.22 7.27 -15.76
CA ASP A 17 0.19 8.38 -14.89
C ASP A 17 1.01 7.87 -13.68
N ILE A 18 0.61 6.76 -13.07
CA ILE A 18 1.37 6.12 -11.98
C ILE A 18 2.76 5.67 -12.48
N LEU A 19 2.83 5.03 -13.64
CA LEU A 19 4.09 4.56 -14.22
C LEU A 19 5.01 5.74 -14.62
N ASN A 20 4.46 6.79 -15.21
CA ASN A 20 5.21 8.01 -15.57
C ASN A 20 5.74 8.73 -14.31
N LEU A 21 4.93 8.81 -13.25
CA LEU A 21 5.36 9.35 -11.97
C LEU A 21 6.52 8.53 -11.38
N ALA A 22 6.41 7.20 -11.43
CA ALA A 22 7.48 6.31 -10.94
C ALA A 22 8.79 6.51 -11.73
N LEU A 23 8.72 6.68 -13.07
CA LEU A 23 9.88 6.98 -13.91
C LEU A 23 10.50 8.33 -13.54
N ASP A 24 9.68 9.37 -13.30
CA ASP A 24 10.19 10.68 -12.90
C ASP A 24 10.84 10.62 -11.50
N MET A 25 10.24 9.89 -10.57
CA MET A 25 10.82 9.68 -9.23
C MET A 25 12.16 8.95 -9.29
N LYS A 26 12.32 7.95 -10.16
CA LYS A 26 13.60 7.26 -10.36
C LYS A 26 14.68 8.18 -10.95
N LYS A 27 14.32 9.11 -11.83
CA LYS A 27 15.24 10.05 -12.47
C LYS A 27 15.60 11.23 -11.60
N ASN A 28 14.67 11.68 -10.78
CA ASN A 28 14.76 12.91 -9.98
C ASN A 28 14.35 12.65 -8.52
N PRO A 29 15.01 11.74 -7.78
CA PRO A 29 14.58 11.36 -6.43
C PRO A 29 14.57 12.53 -5.44
N GLU A 30 15.50 13.47 -5.55
CA GLU A 30 15.60 14.65 -4.70
C GLU A 30 14.37 15.57 -4.79
N LYS A 31 13.70 15.61 -5.93
CA LYS A 31 12.46 16.37 -6.14
C LYS A 31 11.33 15.89 -5.22
N TYR A 32 11.37 14.63 -4.82
CA TYR A 32 10.31 13.96 -4.07
C TYR A 32 10.67 13.69 -2.60
N ALA A 33 11.87 14.04 -2.15
CA ALA A 33 12.39 13.72 -0.81
C ALA A 33 11.48 14.21 0.35
N HIS A 34 10.62 15.19 0.11
CA HIS A 34 9.67 15.74 1.08
C HIS A 34 8.20 15.59 0.65
N ALA A 35 7.91 14.79 -0.39
CA ALA A 35 6.56 14.69 -0.95
C ALA A 35 5.53 14.11 0.04
N LEU A 36 5.98 13.30 0.98
CA LEU A 36 5.15 12.70 2.03
C LEU A 36 5.64 13.08 3.45
N GLU A 37 6.26 14.27 3.59
CA GLU A 37 6.71 14.76 4.89
C GLU A 37 5.56 14.80 5.91
N GLY A 38 5.79 14.23 7.10
CA GLY A 38 4.81 14.13 8.17
C GLY A 38 3.72 13.06 7.95
N LYS A 39 3.71 12.36 6.80
CA LYS A 39 2.76 11.27 6.54
C LYS A 39 3.20 9.98 7.19
N LYS A 40 2.21 9.17 7.57
CA LYS A 40 2.37 7.91 8.29
C LYS A 40 1.80 6.77 7.46
N LEU A 41 2.65 5.83 7.09
CA LEU A 41 2.27 4.58 6.46
C LEU A 41 2.06 3.51 7.54
N TYR A 42 0.95 2.79 7.48
CA TYR A 42 0.76 1.57 8.25
C TYR A 42 0.91 0.35 7.33
N THR A 43 1.80 -0.57 7.70
CA THR A 43 1.97 -1.83 6.98
C THR A 43 1.45 -3.00 7.83
N LEU A 44 0.51 -3.78 7.27
CA LEU A 44 -0.07 -4.94 7.92
C LEU A 44 0.27 -6.21 7.14
N PHE A 45 0.88 -7.18 7.81
CA PHE A 45 1.28 -8.44 7.21
C PHE A 45 0.61 -9.64 7.89
N GLU A 46 -0.22 -10.37 7.14
CA GLU A 46 -0.72 -11.69 7.51
C GLU A 46 0.22 -12.80 7.04
N LYS A 47 0.98 -12.55 5.94
CA LYS A 47 2.08 -13.38 5.44
C LYS A 47 3.39 -12.60 5.48
N THR A 48 4.48 -13.28 5.85
CA THR A 48 5.82 -12.69 5.82
C THR A 48 6.24 -12.30 4.40
N SER A 49 6.92 -11.18 4.24
CA SER A 49 7.48 -10.74 2.97
C SER A 49 8.57 -9.69 3.18
N THR A 50 9.82 -10.08 3.02
CA THR A 50 10.97 -9.18 3.12
C THR A 50 10.92 -8.11 2.03
N ARG A 51 10.67 -8.50 0.77
CA ARG A 51 10.67 -7.56 -0.37
C ARG A 51 9.58 -6.51 -0.23
N THR A 52 8.32 -6.91 0.00
CA THR A 52 7.21 -5.96 0.15
C THR A 52 7.44 -5.03 1.34
N PHE A 53 7.90 -5.57 2.47
CA PHE A 53 8.20 -4.76 3.65
C PHE A 53 9.25 -3.68 3.32
N LEU A 54 10.42 -4.08 2.82
CA LEU A 54 11.50 -3.14 2.51
C LEU A 54 11.10 -2.12 1.44
N SER A 55 10.41 -2.54 0.37
CA SER A 55 9.98 -1.62 -0.69
C SER A 55 9.10 -0.50 -0.16
N PHE A 56 8.08 -0.83 0.65
CA PHE A 56 7.18 0.18 1.19
C PHE A 56 7.82 1.04 2.27
N THR A 57 8.60 0.45 3.18
CA THR A 57 9.20 1.19 4.29
C THR A 57 10.35 2.07 3.83
N THR A 58 11.17 1.62 2.91
CA THR A 58 12.19 2.46 2.26
C THR A 58 11.53 3.58 1.46
N GLY A 59 10.55 3.26 0.62
CA GLY A 59 9.88 4.25 -0.21
C GLY A 59 9.23 5.37 0.59
N ILE A 60 8.47 5.06 1.65
CA ILE A 60 7.86 6.12 2.48
C ILE A 60 8.92 6.97 3.18
N THR A 61 10.03 6.37 3.63
CA THR A 61 11.12 7.08 4.30
C THR A 61 11.86 8.01 3.35
N GLU A 62 12.17 7.55 2.14
CA GLU A 62 12.80 8.36 1.09
C GLU A 62 11.92 9.54 0.64
N LEU A 63 10.61 9.42 0.79
CA LEU A 63 9.64 10.49 0.51
C LEU A 63 9.39 11.43 1.71
N GLY A 64 10.12 11.26 2.83
CA GLY A 64 10.02 12.10 4.01
C GLY A 64 8.97 11.68 5.04
N GLY A 65 8.29 10.56 4.83
CA GLY A 65 7.29 10.02 5.76
C GLY A 65 7.87 9.05 6.77
N THR A 66 6.98 8.49 7.57
CA THR A 66 7.29 7.47 8.58
C THR A 66 6.38 6.25 8.42
N TYR A 67 6.71 5.16 9.10
CA TYR A 67 5.87 3.97 9.04
C TYR A 67 5.69 3.28 10.39
N TYR A 68 4.59 2.53 10.52
CA TYR A 68 4.32 1.56 11.57
C TYR A 68 4.11 0.19 10.93
N ASN A 69 4.79 -0.84 11.43
CA ASN A 69 4.65 -2.21 10.96
C ASN A 69 3.91 -3.06 11.97
N GLN A 70 2.92 -3.83 11.51
CA GLN A 70 2.15 -4.75 12.32
C GLN A 70 2.09 -6.12 11.65
N LEU A 71 2.33 -7.18 12.42
CA LEU A 71 2.00 -8.53 12.03
C LEU A 71 0.59 -8.87 12.48
N TRP A 72 -0.21 -9.46 11.61
CA TRP A 72 -1.58 -9.86 11.93
C TRP A 72 -1.67 -10.70 13.20
N LYS A 73 -0.81 -11.73 13.30
CA LYS A 73 -0.77 -12.67 14.43
C LYS A 73 -0.47 -12.01 15.78
N ASP A 74 0.18 -10.86 15.78
CA ASP A 74 0.60 -10.14 16.98
C ASP A 74 -0.27 -8.88 17.21
N SER A 75 -1.49 -8.88 16.70
CA SER A 75 -2.40 -7.74 16.71
C SER A 75 -3.83 -8.15 17.10
N ASN A 76 -4.65 -7.15 17.42
CA ASN A 76 -6.07 -7.36 17.70
C ASN A 76 -6.90 -7.78 16.47
N PHE A 77 -6.34 -7.75 15.26
CA PHE A 77 -6.99 -8.32 14.07
C PHE A 77 -7.34 -9.81 14.25
N THR A 78 -6.64 -10.52 15.14
CA THR A 78 -6.92 -11.93 15.48
C THR A 78 -8.15 -12.13 16.35
N LEU A 79 -8.70 -11.07 16.95
CA LEU A 79 -9.79 -11.16 17.95
C LEU A 79 -11.20 -11.22 17.33
N GLY A 80 -11.31 -11.31 16.00
CA GLY A 80 -12.59 -11.53 15.32
C GLY A 80 -13.36 -10.26 14.89
N GLU A 81 -12.82 -9.06 15.16
CA GLU A 81 -13.43 -7.77 14.79
C GLU A 81 -12.52 -6.91 13.90
N PRO A 82 -12.05 -7.44 12.74
CA PRO A 82 -11.02 -6.77 11.94
C PRO A 82 -11.47 -5.42 11.37
N VAL A 83 -12.78 -5.22 11.14
CA VAL A 83 -13.33 -3.94 10.65
C VAL A 83 -13.22 -2.85 11.70
N SER A 84 -13.50 -3.14 12.95
CA SER A 84 -13.34 -2.18 14.05
C SER A 84 -11.88 -1.78 14.20
N GLU A 85 -10.98 -2.75 14.11
CA GLU A 85 -9.54 -2.52 14.24
C GLU A 85 -8.99 -1.67 13.09
N ILE A 86 -9.36 -1.96 11.82
CA ILE A 86 -8.90 -1.15 10.68
C ILE A 86 -9.43 0.28 10.72
N LYS A 87 -10.65 0.49 11.21
CA LYS A 87 -11.20 1.83 11.42
C LYS A 87 -10.45 2.62 12.50
N TYR A 88 -9.99 1.95 13.55
CA TYR A 88 -9.11 2.57 14.55
C TYR A 88 -7.77 2.97 13.93
N VAL A 89 -7.15 2.07 13.16
CA VAL A 89 -5.89 2.36 12.44
C VAL A 89 -6.03 3.60 11.57
N CYS A 90 -7.13 3.73 10.80
CA CYS A 90 -7.39 4.87 9.93
C CYS A 90 -7.36 6.25 10.63
N ARG A 91 -7.62 6.29 11.95
CA ARG A 91 -7.58 7.54 12.72
C ARG A 91 -6.16 7.97 13.11
N ASN A 92 -5.19 7.09 12.94
CA ASN A 92 -3.82 7.28 13.42
C ASN A 92 -2.78 7.41 12.29
N VAL A 93 -3.18 7.06 11.04
CA VAL A 93 -2.26 7.01 9.89
C VAL A 93 -2.86 7.66 8.66
N ASP A 94 -2.04 7.94 7.66
CA ASP A 94 -2.44 8.64 6.44
C ASP A 94 -2.62 7.68 5.24
N ILE A 95 -2.01 6.50 5.28
CA ILE A 95 -2.07 5.48 4.24
C ILE A 95 -1.88 4.09 4.84
N ILE A 96 -2.54 3.10 4.29
CA ILE A 96 -2.42 1.70 4.72
C ILE A 96 -1.98 0.84 3.54
N MET A 97 -0.99 -0.02 3.76
CA MET A 97 -0.67 -1.15 2.91
C MET A 97 -0.91 -2.44 3.69
N ALA A 98 -1.65 -3.39 3.11
CA ALA A 98 -1.84 -4.69 3.74
C ALA A 98 -1.52 -5.83 2.78
N ARG A 99 -0.77 -6.80 3.25
CA ARG A 99 -0.50 -8.07 2.57
C ARG A 99 -1.22 -9.18 3.31
N LEU A 100 -2.38 -9.56 2.78
CA LEU A 100 -3.32 -10.48 3.42
C LEU A 100 -3.39 -11.81 2.68
N VAL A 101 -3.97 -12.83 3.34
CA VAL A 101 -4.14 -14.16 2.73
C VAL A 101 -5.32 -14.15 1.76
N LYS A 102 -6.46 -13.59 2.18
CA LYS A 102 -7.72 -13.67 1.46
C LYS A 102 -8.06 -12.36 0.76
N ASN A 103 -8.48 -12.44 -0.50
CA ASN A 103 -8.98 -11.30 -1.25
C ASN A 103 -10.23 -10.68 -0.60
N GLU A 104 -11.12 -11.49 -0.05
CA GLU A 104 -12.34 -11.02 0.62
C GLU A 104 -12.02 -10.09 1.80
N THR A 105 -10.93 -10.35 2.52
CA THR A 105 -10.48 -9.46 3.61
C THR A 105 -9.93 -8.14 3.08
N VAL A 106 -9.23 -8.18 1.94
CA VAL A 106 -8.76 -6.96 1.24
C VAL A 106 -9.93 -6.11 0.80
N GLU A 107 -10.96 -6.71 0.19
CA GLU A 107 -12.17 -6.02 -0.25
C GLU A 107 -12.93 -5.43 0.95
N LEU A 108 -13.11 -6.22 2.02
CA LEU A 108 -13.75 -5.78 3.27
C LEU A 108 -13.03 -4.55 3.87
N PHE A 109 -11.69 -4.55 3.87
CA PHE A 109 -10.93 -3.39 4.35
C PHE A 109 -11.09 -2.21 3.40
N GLY A 110 -10.98 -2.43 2.09
CA GLY A 110 -11.19 -1.39 1.09
C GLY A 110 -12.51 -0.64 1.21
N ASP A 111 -13.58 -1.34 1.60
CA ASP A 111 -14.92 -0.78 1.81
C ASP A 111 -15.06 -0.02 3.15
N ASN A 112 -14.15 -0.24 4.11
CA ASN A 112 -14.28 0.29 5.47
C ASN A 112 -13.19 1.29 5.88
N VAL A 113 -12.14 1.48 5.07
CA VAL A 113 -11.08 2.46 5.34
C VAL A 113 -11.49 3.88 4.96
N THR A 114 -10.93 4.85 5.66
CA THR A 114 -11.12 6.28 5.40
C THR A 114 -9.83 6.97 4.92
N VAL A 115 -8.76 6.21 4.78
CA VAL A 115 -7.47 6.64 4.21
C VAL A 115 -7.14 5.76 3.00
N PRO A 116 -6.25 6.18 2.08
CA PRO A 116 -5.85 5.34 0.95
C PRO A 116 -5.36 3.96 1.40
N PHE A 117 -5.83 2.92 0.69
CA PHE A 117 -5.49 1.54 0.98
C PHE A 117 -4.85 0.88 -0.25
N ILE A 118 -3.72 0.22 -0.04
CA ILE A 118 -2.96 -0.49 -1.06
C ILE A 118 -2.92 -1.98 -0.74
N ASN A 119 -3.34 -2.80 -1.69
CA ASN A 119 -3.17 -4.24 -1.62
C ASN A 119 -1.71 -4.62 -1.90
N GLY A 120 -0.99 -5.05 -0.88
CA GLY A 120 0.40 -5.50 -0.96
C GLY A 120 0.59 -6.93 -1.50
N CYS A 121 -0.47 -7.63 -1.78
CA CYS A 121 -0.67 -8.96 -2.34
C CYS A 121 -1.69 -9.76 -1.52
N ASP A 122 -2.58 -10.43 -2.19
CA ASP A 122 -3.51 -11.40 -1.62
C ASP A 122 -3.53 -12.73 -2.42
N SER A 123 -4.57 -13.53 -2.27
CA SER A 123 -4.73 -14.79 -3.01
C SER A 123 -5.03 -14.61 -4.50
N SER A 124 -5.47 -13.42 -4.93
CA SER A 124 -5.98 -13.16 -6.28
C SER A 124 -5.22 -12.07 -7.02
N TYR A 125 -4.69 -11.07 -6.32
CA TYR A 125 -4.09 -9.89 -6.93
C TYR A 125 -2.76 -9.50 -6.29
N HIS A 126 -1.86 -8.97 -7.13
CA HIS A 126 -0.61 -8.33 -6.70
C HIS A 126 -0.37 -7.04 -7.51
N PRO A 127 -1.16 -5.99 -7.30
CA PRO A 127 -1.13 -4.80 -8.15
C PRO A 127 0.24 -4.12 -8.21
N CYS A 128 0.94 -4.04 -7.07
CA CYS A 128 2.27 -3.42 -7.04
C CYS A 128 3.31 -4.19 -7.85
N GLN A 129 3.27 -5.55 -7.86
CA GLN A 129 4.18 -6.35 -8.69
C GLN A 129 3.86 -6.15 -10.17
N THR A 130 2.59 -6.15 -10.55
CA THR A 130 2.17 -5.93 -11.94
C THR A 130 2.62 -4.56 -12.45
N LEU A 131 2.53 -3.50 -11.63
CA LEU A 131 3.04 -2.17 -11.98
C LEU A 131 4.56 -2.17 -12.10
N ALA A 132 5.29 -2.87 -11.22
CA ALA A 132 6.74 -2.98 -11.31
C ALA A 132 7.20 -3.71 -12.57
N ASP A 133 6.51 -4.80 -12.95
CA ASP A 133 6.78 -5.53 -14.19
C ASP A 133 6.51 -4.64 -15.42
N ALA A 134 5.37 -3.92 -15.43
CA ALA A 134 5.05 -2.97 -16.51
C ALA A 134 6.09 -1.85 -16.61
N LEU A 135 6.52 -1.30 -15.47
CA LEU A 135 7.57 -0.27 -15.44
C LEU A 135 8.88 -0.78 -16.04
N THR A 136 9.28 -2.00 -15.69
CA THR A 136 10.50 -2.63 -16.23
C THR A 136 10.43 -2.82 -17.75
N ILE A 137 9.24 -3.09 -18.31
CA ILE A 137 9.05 -3.25 -19.75
C ILE A 137 9.18 -1.93 -20.50
N ILE A 138 8.75 -0.82 -19.92
CA ILE A 138 8.77 0.50 -20.57
C ILE A 138 10.07 1.29 -20.33
N GLU A 139 10.94 0.85 -19.43
CA GLU A 139 12.30 1.37 -19.23
C GLU A 139 13.25 0.88 -20.32
#